data_2599f3bc7ef74a8789fea7b8d2690034
#
_entry.id   2599f3bc7ef74a8789fea7b8d2690034
#
_cell.length_a   1.000
_cell.length_b   1.000
_cell.length_c   1.000
_cell.angle_alpha   90.00
_cell.angle_beta   90.00
_cell.angle_gamma   90.00
#
_symmetry.space_group_name_H-M   'P 1'
#
loop_
_entity.id
_entity.type
_entity.pdbx_description
1 polymer ?
#
loop_
_entity_poly.entity_id
_entity_poly.type
_entity_poly.pdbx_seq_one_letter_code
_entity_poly.pdbx_strand_id
1 'polypeptide(L)'
;MILSVERAKSLVSFPDWTDERIELKLKAIEQTIREYTNNNFQDRDSRVQACIRAGVFMSESLTPVSVGDTVQVSESRYNKGLFTVSVSDELTFMVNEETRDEDDVLITKIEYPADVVNCCLELLEWAVGYAGKVGIKSETLSRHSVTYEDSSTMFMGFPA
;
A
#
# COMPACT_ATOMS: atom_id res chain seq x y z
N MET A 1 -2.24 -1.28 3.10
CA MET A 1 -0.98 -0.65 2.61
C MET A 1 0.21 -1.54 2.96
N ILE A 2 1.20 -1.68 2.08
CA ILE A 2 2.44 -2.46 2.36
C ILE A 2 3.17 -1.91 3.60
N LEU A 3 3.19 -0.58 3.75
CA LEU A 3 3.78 0.13 4.89
C LEU A 3 2.86 1.26 5.34
N SER A 4 2.81 1.52 6.65
CA SER A 4 2.20 2.76 7.16
C SER A 4 3.11 3.96 6.90
N VAL A 5 2.52 5.16 6.88
CA VAL A 5 3.28 6.42 6.70
C VAL A 5 4.33 6.59 7.81
N GLU A 6 3.95 6.27 9.07
CA GLU A 6 4.87 6.35 10.22
C GLU A 6 6.05 5.40 10.05
N ARG A 7 5.80 4.17 9.62
CA ARG A 7 6.85 3.19 9.40
C ARG A 7 7.77 3.61 8.25
N ALA A 8 7.21 4.13 7.15
CA ALA A 8 7.99 4.67 6.04
C ALA A 8 8.91 5.82 6.50
N LYS A 9 8.38 6.77 7.29
CA LYS A 9 9.16 7.89 7.86
C LYS A 9 10.25 7.45 8.83
N SER A 10 10.08 6.32 9.51
CA SER A 10 11.13 5.80 10.39
C SER A 10 12.32 5.20 9.64
N LEU A 11 12.15 4.85 8.38
CA LEU A 11 13.14 4.15 7.54
C LEU A 11 13.71 5.03 6.43
N VAL A 12 12.92 5.94 5.88
CA VAL A 12 13.29 6.81 4.76
C VAL A 12 13.13 8.28 5.15
N SER A 13 14.08 9.11 4.76
CA SER A 13 13.98 10.56 4.95
C SER A 13 13.19 11.19 3.82
N PHE A 14 12.20 12.02 4.16
CA PHE A 14 11.31 12.70 3.22
C PHE A 14 11.46 14.23 3.32
N PRO A 15 12.52 14.83 2.78
CA PRO A 15 12.64 16.27 2.74
C PRO A 15 11.49 16.83 1.85
N ASP A 16 10.73 17.77 2.37
CA ASP A 16 9.67 18.49 1.65
C ASP A 16 8.44 17.64 1.19
N TRP A 17 8.26 16.43 1.73
CA TRP A 17 7.07 15.64 1.44
C TRP A 17 6.05 15.72 2.58
N THR A 18 4.80 15.95 2.22
CA THR A 18 3.66 15.85 3.16
C THR A 18 3.24 14.40 3.36
N ASP A 19 2.57 14.10 4.46
CA ASP A 19 2.06 12.77 4.77
C ASP A 19 1.10 12.26 3.70
N GLU A 20 0.24 13.13 3.18
CA GLU A 20 -0.66 12.82 2.06
C GLU A 20 0.11 12.39 0.80
N ARG A 21 1.23 13.06 0.49
CA ARG A 21 2.07 12.70 -0.66
C ARG A 21 2.75 11.36 -0.46
N ILE A 22 3.23 11.08 0.76
CA ILE A 22 3.84 9.80 1.11
C ILE A 22 2.80 8.68 0.99
N GLU A 23 1.61 8.88 1.54
CA GLU A 23 0.52 7.91 1.48
C GLU A 23 0.11 7.61 0.04
N LEU A 24 -0.08 8.64 -0.78
CA LEU A 24 -0.41 8.48 -2.20
C LEU A 24 0.67 7.69 -2.95
N LYS A 25 1.96 7.97 -2.67
CA LYS A 25 3.06 7.26 -3.30
C LYS A 25 3.14 5.80 -2.86
N LEU A 26 2.92 5.51 -1.57
CA LEU A 26 2.86 4.15 -1.04
C LEU A 26 1.71 3.35 -1.70
N LYS A 27 0.53 3.94 -1.83
CA LYS A 27 -0.61 3.32 -2.53
C LYS A 27 -0.30 3.03 -3.99
N ALA A 28 0.37 3.96 -4.68
CA ALA A 28 0.77 3.77 -6.08
C ALA A 28 1.81 2.65 -6.25
N ILE A 29 2.82 2.58 -5.37
CA ILE A 29 3.81 1.50 -5.36
C ILE A 29 3.13 0.16 -5.09
N GLU A 30 2.25 0.07 -4.09
CA GLU A 30 1.49 -1.13 -3.76
C GLU A 30 0.70 -1.65 -4.96
N GLN A 31 -0.03 -0.75 -5.63
CA GLN A 31 -0.78 -1.10 -6.83
C GLN A 31 0.14 -1.61 -7.94
N THR A 32 1.25 -0.91 -8.19
CA THR A 32 2.24 -1.31 -9.20
C THR A 32 2.81 -2.69 -8.93
N ILE A 33 3.21 -2.98 -7.69
CA ILE A 33 3.74 -4.30 -7.30
C ILE A 33 2.69 -5.39 -7.52
N ARG A 34 1.44 -5.15 -7.13
CA ARG A 34 0.33 -6.11 -7.28
C ARG A 34 0.03 -6.39 -8.76
N GLU A 35 0.00 -5.37 -9.60
CA GLU A 35 -0.23 -5.49 -11.03
C GLU A 35 0.94 -6.20 -11.73
N TYR A 36 2.18 -5.81 -11.41
CA TYR A 36 3.37 -6.39 -12.01
C TYR A 36 3.54 -7.87 -11.66
N THR A 37 3.31 -8.23 -10.40
CA THR A 37 3.43 -9.62 -9.94
C THR A 37 2.18 -10.45 -10.23
N ASN A 38 1.10 -9.83 -10.66
CA ASN A 38 -0.24 -10.43 -10.77
C ASN A 38 -0.63 -11.19 -9.49
N ASN A 39 -0.23 -10.67 -8.33
CA ASN A 39 -0.44 -11.27 -7.03
C ASN A 39 -1.15 -10.30 -6.09
N ASN A 40 -2.22 -10.75 -5.46
CA ASN A 40 -2.98 -9.99 -4.49
C ASN A 40 -2.46 -10.16 -3.05
N PHE A 41 -1.44 -10.99 -2.83
CA PHE A 41 -0.84 -11.27 -1.52
C PHE A 41 -1.88 -11.65 -0.46
N GLN A 42 -2.89 -12.40 -0.88
CA GLN A 42 -3.98 -12.86 -0.01
C GLN A 42 -3.50 -14.04 0.84
N ASP A 43 -3.62 -13.92 2.15
CA ASP A 43 -3.59 -15.06 3.04
C ASP A 43 -4.95 -15.77 2.98
N ARG A 44 -4.98 -16.90 2.28
CA ARG A 44 -6.22 -17.65 2.04
C ARG A 44 -6.70 -18.41 3.27
N ASP A 45 -5.85 -18.63 4.23
CA ASP A 45 -6.19 -19.31 5.49
C ASP A 45 -6.90 -18.33 6.45
N SER A 46 -6.73 -17.02 6.21
CA SER A 46 -7.33 -15.92 6.98
C SER A 46 -8.51 -15.29 6.24
N ARG A 47 -9.49 -16.13 5.84
CA ARG A 47 -10.72 -15.69 5.17
C ARG A 47 -11.91 -15.83 6.08
N VAL A 48 -12.75 -14.79 6.13
CA VAL A 48 -14.01 -14.81 6.87
C VAL A 48 -15.12 -14.13 6.07
N GLN A 49 -16.32 -14.67 6.17
CA GLN A 49 -17.54 -13.98 5.74
C GLN A 49 -17.98 -13.02 6.83
N ALA A 50 -18.42 -11.83 6.43
CA ALA A 50 -18.85 -10.78 7.33
C ALA A 50 -20.02 -10.00 6.73
N CYS A 51 -20.76 -9.32 7.60
CA CYS A 51 -21.68 -8.27 7.21
C CYS A 51 -21.12 -6.91 7.69
N ILE A 52 -21.52 -5.84 7.01
CA ILE A 52 -21.12 -4.48 7.35
C ILE A 52 -22.36 -3.72 7.82
N ARG A 53 -22.28 -3.13 9.02
CA ARG A 53 -23.32 -2.29 9.59
C ARG A 53 -22.72 -1.06 10.26
N ALA A 54 -23.13 0.11 9.80
CA ALA A 54 -22.65 1.39 10.34
C ALA A 54 -21.12 1.49 10.43
N GLY A 55 -20.40 0.97 9.42
CA GLY A 55 -18.93 0.97 9.39
C GLY A 55 -18.24 -0.15 10.18
N VAL A 56 -19.01 -1.01 10.85
CA VAL A 56 -18.48 -2.16 11.60
C VAL A 56 -18.64 -3.43 10.76
N PHE A 57 -17.53 -4.15 10.58
CA PHE A 57 -17.51 -5.49 10.01
C PHE A 57 -17.77 -6.51 11.12
N MET A 58 -18.76 -7.36 10.95
CA MET A 58 -19.16 -8.37 11.92
C MET A 58 -19.11 -9.75 11.27
N SER A 59 -18.40 -10.67 11.88
CA SER A 59 -18.24 -12.05 11.44
C SER A 59 -18.82 -13.02 12.47
N GLU A 60 -19.31 -14.17 12.02
CA GLU A 60 -19.70 -15.29 12.87
C GLU A 60 -18.49 -16.12 13.34
N SER A 61 -17.35 -15.93 12.72
CA SER A 61 -16.07 -16.61 13.05
C SER A 61 -15.08 -15.61 13.62
N LEU A 62 -14.09 -16.11 14.38
CA LEU A 62 -12.97 -15.29 14.86
C LEU A 62 -12.33 -14.54 13.68
N THR A 63 -12.16 -13.25 13.85
CA THR A 63 -11.50 -12.42 12.83
C THR A 63 -9.99 -12.50 12.97
N PRO A 64 -9.25 -13.00 11.96
CA PRO A 64 -7.80 -13.18 12.04
C PRO A 64 -7.04 -11.87 11.72
N VAL A 65 -7.60 -10.71 12.09
CA VAL A 65 -7.05 -9.40 11.76
C VAL A 65 -6.72 -8.60 13.01
N SER A 66 -5.67 -7.80 12.93
CA SER A 66 -5.21 -6.90 13.98
C SER A 66 -5.24 -5.44 13.49
N VAL A 67 -5.21 -4.49 14.41
CA VAL A 67 -5.10 -3.07 14.09
C VAL A 67 -3.85 -2.80 13.24
N GLY A 68 -4.02 -2.10 12.12
CA GLY A 68 -2.97 -1.82 11.16
C GLY A 68 -2.85 -2.84 10.01
N ASP A 69 -3.50 -4.01 10.14
CA ASP A 69 -3.55 -4.98 9.05
C ASP A 69 -4.28 -4.42 7.83
N THR A 70 -3.88 -4.90 6.66
CA THR A 70 -4.59 -4.64 5.40
C THR A 70 -5.50 -5.82 5.12
N VAL A 71 -6.75 -5.53 4.81
CA VAL A 71 -7.73 -6.53 4.39
C VAL A 71 -8.24 -6.21 2.99
N GLN A 72 -8.53 -7.25 2.23
CA GLN A 72 -9.23 -7.13 0.97
C GLN A 72 -10.68 -7.54 1.17
N VAL A 73 -11.59 -6.64 0.82
CA VAL A 73 -13.01 -6.92 0.71
C VAL A 73 -13.30 -7.36 -0.72
N SER A 74 -13.88 -8.53 -0.87
CA SER A 74 -14.31 -9.12 -2.14
C SER A 74 -15.75 -9.64 -2.00
N GLU A 75 -16.35 -10.11 -3.10
CA GLU A 75 -17.76 -10.53 -3.14
C GLU A 75 -18.71 -9.42 -2.64
N SER A 76 -18.31 -8.18 -2.76
CA SER A 76 -19.03 -7.00 -2.34
C SER A 76 -19.54 -6.24 -3.57
N ARG A 77 -20.72 -5.66 -3.43
CA ARG A 77 -21.32 -4.77 -4.44
C ARG A 77 -20.82 -3.32 -4.30
N TYR A 78 -20.56 -2.88 -3.06
CA TYR A 78 -20.31 -1.47 -2.76
C TYR A 78 -18.93 -1.22 -2.15
N ASN A 79 -18.35 -2.22 -1.48
CA ASN A 79 -17.15 -2.06 -0.65
C ASN A 79 -15.94 -2.84 -1.19
N LYS A 80 -15.90 -3.13 -2.49
CA LYS A 80 -14.79 -3.89 -3.07
C LYS A 80 -13.50 -3.08 -3.05
N GLY A 81 -12.46 -3.57 -2.39
CA GLY A 81 -11.18 -2.88 -2.31
C GLY A 81 -10.25 -3.36 -1.21
N LEU A 82 -9.22 -2.57 -0.97
CA LEU A 82 -8.29 -2.73 0.14
C LEU A 82 -8.63 -1.72 1.24
N PHE A 83 -8.63 -2.19 2.46
CA PHE A 83 -8.97 -1.40 3.64
C PHE A 83 -7.92 -1.62 4.73
N THR A 84 -7.73 -0.61 5.59
CA THR A 84 -6.83 -0.70 6.74
C THR A 84 -7.62 -0.80 8.02
N VAL A 85 -7.36 -1.83 8.82
CA VAL A 85 -8.05 -2.07 10.08
C VAL A 85 -7.66 -1.00 11.11
N SER A 86 -8.66 -0.30 11.66
CA SER A 86 -8.47 0.75 12.68
C SER A 86 -8.78 0.28 14.09
N VAL A 87 -9.75 -0.62 14.23
CA VAL A 87 -10.13 -1.26 15.49
C VAL A 87 -10.35 -2.73 15.20
N SER A 88 -9.95 -3.61 16.10
CA SER A 88 -10.15 -5.06 15.98
C SER A 88 -10.55 -5.65 17.32
N ASP A 89 -11.55 -6.53 17.29
CA ASP A 89 -12.03 -7.36 18.37
C ASP A 89 -12.21 -8.79 17.84
N GLU A 90 -12.59 -9.74 18.70
CA GLU A 90 -12.66 -11.16 18.35
C GLU A 90 -13.56 -11.47 17.14
N LEU A 91 -14.71 -10.82 17.04
CA LEU A 91 -15.73 -11.07 16.00
C LEU A 91 -16.02 -9.84 15.14
N THR A 92 -15.42 -8.69 15.47
CA THR A 92 -15.71 -7.42 14.82
C THR A 92 -14.45 -6.62 14.54
N PHE A 93 -14.47 -5.83 13.48
CA PHE A 93 -13.44 -4.84 13.25
C PHE A 93 -14.00 -3.63 12.50
N MET A 94 -13.26 -2.52 12.55
CA MET A 94 -13.52 -1.31 11.80
C MET A 94 -12.32 -0.98 10.91
N VAL A 95 -12.57 -0.23 9.86
CA VAL A 95 -11.53 0.25 8.92
C VAL A 95 -11.46 1.77 8.93
N ASN A 96 -10.38 2.32 8.41
CA ASN A 96 -10.18 3.77 8.33
C ASN A 96 -11.07 4.42 7.26
N GLU A 97 -11.39 3.67 6.23
CA GLU A 97 -12.13 4.14 5.06
C GLU A 97 -13.64 4.06 5.29
N GLU A 98 -14.39 4.92 4.61
CA GLU A 98 -15.85 4.87 4.64
C GLU A 98 -16.38 3.62 3.95
N THR A 99 -17.36 2.98 4.55
CA THR A 99 -18.03 1.78 4.01
C THR A 99 -19.55 1.93 4.02
N ARG A 100 -20.21 1.15 3.18
CA ARG A 100 -21.67 1.07 3.11
C ARG A 100 -22.15 -0.24 3.72
N ASP A 101 -23.36 -0.22 4.28
CA ASP A 101 -23.97 -1.42 4.83
C ASP A 101 -24.17 -2.47 3.75
N GLU A 102 -23.77 -3.70 4.05
CA GLU A 102 -23.85 -4.85 3.15
C GLU A 102 -23.97 -6.14 3.96
N ASP A 103 -24.82 -7.08 3.48
CA ASP A 103 -25.15 -8.28 4.26
C ASP A 103 -24.10 -9.38 4.15
N ASP A 104 -23.40 -9.46 3.04
CA ASP A 104 -22.51 -10.58 2.74
C ASP A 104 -21.30 -10.08 1.94
N VAL A 105 -20.14 -10.12 2.57
CA VAL A 105 -18.86 -9.76 1.98
C VAL A 105 -17.79 -10.75 2.40
N LEU A 106 -16.86 -11.04 1.51
CA LEU A 106 -15.72 -11.89 1.82
C LEU A 106 -14.51 -11.01 2.19
N ILE A 107 -14.01 -11.20 3.40
CA ILE A 107 -12.81 -10.54 3.93
C ILE A 107 -11.63 -11.50 3.82
N THR A 108 -10.52 -11.02 3.29
CA THR A 108 -9.26 -11.77 3.23
C THR A 108 -8.14 -10.89 3.74
N LYS A 109 -7.36 -11.37 4.70
CA LYS A 109 -6.15 -10.67 5.15
C LYS A 109 -5.12 -10.62 4.03
N ILE A 110 -4.44 -9.49 3.92
CA ILE A 110 -3.31 -9.30 3.00
C ILE A 110 -2.03 -9.39 3.82
N GLU A 111 -1.12 -10.25 3.39
CA GLU A 111 0.18 -10.42 4.00
C GLU A 111 1.29 -10.27 2.96
N TYR A 112 2.12 -9.25 3.13
CA TYR A 112 3.23 -8.99 2.23
C TYR A 112 4.49 -9.67 2.75
N PRO A 113 5.15 -10.54 1.93
CA PRO A 113 6.46 -11.10 2.27
C PRO A 113 7.51 -10.01 2.46
N ALA A 114 8.54 -10.31 3.23
CA ALA A 114 9.57 -9.34 3.61
C ALA A 114 10.34 -8.76 2.41
N ASP A 115 10.52 -9.54 1.35
CA ASP A 115 11.16 -9.11 0.10
C ASP A 115 10.30 -8.05 -0.63
N VAL A 116 8.98 -8.22 -0.62
CA VAL A 116 8.03 -7.23 -1.19
C VAL A 116 8.05 -5.93 -0.39
N VAL A 117 8.12 -6.03 0.93
CA VAL A 117 8.25 -4.85 1.81
C VAL A 117 9.57 -4.12 1.54
N ASN A 118 10.66 -4.86 1.39
CA ASN A 118 11.97 -4.28 1.06
C ASN A 118 11.97 -3.62 -0.32
N CYS A 119 11.39 -4.27 -1.33
CA CYS A 119 11.23 -3.69 -2.67
C CYS A 119 10.42 -2.38 -2.62
N CYS A 120 9.36 -2.33 -1.84
CA CYS A 120 8.59 -1.10 -1.64
C CYS A 120 9.43 0.03 -1.06
N LEU A 121 10.31 -0.27 -0.08
CA LEU A 121 11.24 0.72 0.49
C LEU A 121 12.24 1.24 -0.54
N GLU A 122 12.88 0.35 -1.30
CA GLU A 122 13.83 0.73 -2.34
C GLU A 122 13.18 1.62 -3.41
N LEU A 123 11.98 1.26 -3.86
CA LEU A 123 11.20 2.09 -4.79
C LEU A 123 10.83 3.45 -4.21
N LEU A 124 10.56 3.52 -2.91
CA LEU A 124 10.23 4.75 -2.22
C LEU A 124 11.47 5.66 -2.09
N GLU A 125 12.61 5.11 -1.69
CA GLU A 125 13.91 5.82 -1.61
C GLU A 125 14.29 6.36 -2.99
N TRP A 126 14.16 5.53 -4.02
CA TRP A 126 14.41 5.97 -5.39
C TRP A 126 13.49 7.13 -5.79
N ALA A 127 12.19 7.05 -5.48
CA ALA A 127 11.23 8.11 -5.80
C ALA A 127 11.56 9.43 -5.09
N VAL A 128 12.04 9.38 -3.85
CA VAL A 128 12.50 10.55 -3.10
C VAL A 128 13.77 11.13 -3.73
N GLY A 129 14.74 10.29 -4.05
CA GLY A 129 16.00 10.71 -4.68
C GLY A 129 15.82 11.33 -6.07
N TYR A 130 14.76 10.91 -6.79
CA TYR A 130 14.43 11.41 -8.13
C TYR A 130 13.45 12.59 -8.12
N ALA A 131 12.90 12.94 -6.97
CA ALA A 131 12.00 14.07 -6.82
C ALA A 131 12.70 15.37 -7.28
N GLY A 132 12.10 16.06 -8.27
CA GLY A 132 12.67 17.28 -8.85
C GLY A 132 13.70 17.08 -9.97
N LYS A 133 14.10 15.84 -10.29
CA LYS A 133 15.09 15.53 -11.34
C LYS A 133 14.49 14.94 -12.60
N VAL A 134 13.17 14.85 -12.68
CA VAL A 134 12.45 14.32 -13.84
C VAL A 134 12.72 15.20 -15.07
N GLY A 135 13.24 14.59 -16.14
CA GLY A 135 13.60 15.29 -17.38
C GLY A 135 15.02 15.85 -17.44
N ILE A 136 15.79 15.76 -16.37
CA ILE A 136 17.21 16.15 -16.36
C ILE A 136 18.06 14.93 -16.77
N LYS A 137 18.69 15.00 -17.95
CA LYS A 137 19.59 13.93 -18.44
C LYS A 137 20.99 14.00 -17.84
N SER A 138 21.47 15.18 -17.56
CA SER A 138 22.79 15.40 -16.94
C SER A 138 22.83 16.74 -16.23
N GLU A 139 23.58 16.80 -15.16
CA GLU A 139 23.88 18.01 -14.41
C GLU A 139 25.39 18.18 -14.27
N THR A 140 25.91 19.35 -14.58
CA THR A 140 27.33 19.63 -14.48
C THR A 140 27.52 20.85 -13.57
N LEU A 141 28.13 20.63 -12.42
CA LEU A 141 28.52 21.66 -11.48
C LEU A 141 30.07 21.72 -11.38
N SER A 142 30.65 22.72 -12.04
CA SER A 142 32.09 22.95 -12.07
C SER A 142 32.88 21.72 -12.55
N ARG A 143 33.51 20.96 -11.64
CA ARG A 143 34.32 19.76 -11.96
C ARG A 143 33.56 18.44 -11.72
N HIS A 144 32.31 18.50 -11.33
CA HIS A 144 31.47 17.32 -11.07
C HIS A 144 30.35 17.23 -12.10
N SER A 145 30.31 16.10 -12.79
CA SER A 145 29.24 15.80 -13.76
C SER A 145 28.48 14.56 -13.30
N VAL A 146 27.16 14.66 -13.22
CA VAL A 146 26.27 13.56 -12.91
C VAL A 146 25.39 13.30 -14.13
N THR A 147 25.37 12.06 -14.60
CA THR A 147 24.47 11.61 -15.67
C THR A 147 23.38 10.74 -15.03
N TYR A 148 22.13 11.05 -15.34
CA TYR A 148 20.98 10.29 -14.87
C TYR A 148 20.54 9.29 -15.93
N GLU A 149 19.94 8.19 -15.51
CA GLU A 149 19.39 7.19 -16.44
C GLU A 149 18.31 7.79 -17.34
N ASP A 150 18.26 7.32 -18.58
CA ASP A 150 17.25 7.77 -19.55
C ASP A 150 15.86 7.25 -19.16
N SER A 151 14.84 8.08 -19.30
CA SER A 151 13.45 7.70 -19.04
C SER A 151 12.96 6.53 -19.90
N SER A 152 13.67 6.17 -20.97
CA SER A 152 13.39 5.00 -21.80
C SER A 152 13.69 3.66 -21.12
N THR A 153 14.50 3.66 -20.05
CA THR A 153 14.81 2.47 -19.22
C THR A 153 13.96 2.38 -17.97
N MET A 154 12.96 3.25 -17.85
CA MET A 154 12.10 3.32 -16.67
C MET A 154 10.74 2.68 -16.95
N PHE A 155 10.32 1.76 -16.08
CA PHE A 155 8.96 1.23 -16.06
C PHE A 155 8.13 1.98 -15.02
N MET A 156 7.05 2.67 -15.45
CA MET A 156 6.16 3.48 -14.59
C MET A 156 6.91 4.49 -13.69
N GLY A 157 8.05 5.01 -14.15
CA GLY A 157 8.88 5.95 -13.41
C GLY A 157 9.88 5.31 -12.44
N PHE A 158 10.06 3.99 -12.51
CA PHE A 158 11.06 3.23 -11.76
C PHE A 158 12.08 2.61 -12.71
N PRO A 159 13.33 2.37 -12.28
CA PRO A 159 14.32 1.65 -13.09
C PRO A 159 13.80 0.25 -13.43
N ALA A 160 13.98 -0.14 -14.69
CA ALA A 160 13.54 -1.45 -15.19
C ALA A 160 14.53 -2.57 -14.81
#